data_900c8173316bc05880a190b2a4f185ed
#
_entry.id   900c8173316bc05880a190b2a4f185ed
#
_cell.length_a   1.000
_cell.length_b   1.000
_cell.length_c   1.000
_cell.angle_alpha   90.00
_cell.angle_beta   90.00
_cell.angle_gamma   90.00
#
_symmetry.space_group_name_H-M   'P 1'
#
loop_
_entity.id
_entity.type
_entity.pdbx_description
1 polymer ?
#
loop_
_entity_poly.entity_id
_entity_poly.type
_entity_poly.pdbx_seq_one_letter_code
_entity_poly.pdbx_strand_id
1 'polypeptide(L)'
;MKYSQFLTEHARLCVLRTLTESAGYQSNSSLLRDHLEAYALHLSADQINAVLAWLVEQGLVTTEALGSVQVVTITQRGMDVARGVATVPGVRRPSPGE
;
A
#
# COMPACT_ATOMS: atom_id res chain seq x y z
N MET A 1 -11.75 -4.05 -17.15
CA MET A 1 -10.57 -3.54 -16.45
C MET A 1 -9.32 -4.19 -17.02
N LYS A 2 -8.29 -3.41 -17.32
CA LYS A 2 -7.02 -3.95 -17.81
C LYS A 2 -6.28 -4.67 -16.68
N TYR A 3 -5.52 -5.69 -17.03
CA TYR A 3 -4.75 -6.47 -16.07
C TYR A 3 -3.76 -5.59 -15.28
N SER A 4 -3.09 -4.65 -15.94
CA SER A 4 -2.16 -3.72 -15.28
C SER A 4 -2.86 -2.83 -14.24
N GLN A 5 -4.08 -2.37 -14.54
CA GLN A 5 -4.88 -1.59 -13.59
C GLN A 5 -5.27 -2.43 -12.38
N PHE A 6 -5.66 -3.68 -12.62
CA PHE A 6 -6.00 -4.64 -11.55
C PHE A 6 -4.80 -4.84 -10.63
N LEU A 7 -3.60 -5.05 -11.19
CA LEU A 7 -2.38 -5.24 -10.40
C LEU A 7 -2.05 -4.00 -9.58
N THR A 8 -2.22 -2.81 -10.14
CA THR A 8 -1.97 -1.55 -9.43
C THR A 8 -2.92 -1.41 -8.23
N GLU A 9 -4.20 -1.67 -8.42
CA GLU A 9 -5.18 -1.60 -7.34
C GLU A 9 -4.92 -2.65 -6.27
N HIS A 10 -4.48 -3.83 -6.69
CA HIS A 10 -4.11 -4.89 -5.77
C HIS A 10 -2.85 -4.54 -4.97
N ALA A 11 -1.84 -3.95 -5.62
CA ALA A 11 -0.62 -3.51 -4.95
C ALA A 11 -0.94 -2.47 -3.86
N ARG A 12 -1.84 -1.55 -4.13
CA ARG A 12 -2.28 -0.56 -3.14
C ARG A 12 -2.91 -1.22 -1.92
N LEU A 13 -3.76 -2.21 -2.13
CA LEU A 13 -4.35 -2.98 -1.02
C LEU A 13 -3.27 -3.73 -0.24
N CYS A 14 -2.32 -4.37 -0.93
CA CYS A 14 -1.25 -5.13 -0.27
C CYS A 14 -0.38 -4.23 0.61
N VAL A 15 -0.07 -3.01 0.15
CA VAL A 15 0.68 -2.03 0.96
C VAL A 15 -0.08 -1.72 2.24
N LEU A 16 -1.37 -1.40 2.13
CA LEU A 16 -2.19 -1.07 3.29
C LEU A 16 -2.27 -2.24 4.28
N ARG A 17 -2.47 -3.46 3.78
CA ARG A 17 -2.57 -4.66 4.63
C ARG A 17 -1.24 -4.93 5.33
N THR A 18 -0.12 -4.80 4.63
CA THR A 18 1.21 -4.96 5.22
C THR A 18 1.41 -3.99 6.37
N LEU A 19 1.00 -2.74 6.20
CA LEU A 19 1.13 -1.72 7.25
C LEU A 19 0.26 -2.03 8.46
N THR A 20 -0.94 -2.59 8.27
CA THR A 20 -1.78 -2.97 9.42
C THR A 20 -1.14 -4.06 10.27
N GLU A 21 -0.29 -4.88 9.67
CA GLU A 21 0.41 -5.97 10.35
C GLU A 21 1.80 -5.58 10.84
N SER A 22 2.26 -4.40 10.49
CA SER A 22 3.60 -3.93 10.86
C SER A 22 3.62 -3.31 12.26
N ALA A 23 4.74 -3.47 12.97
CA ALA A 23 4.94 -2.85 14.26
C ALA A 23 4.80 -1.33 14.13
N GLY A 24 4.01 -0.72 15.02
CA GLY A 24 3.75 0.72 14.98
C GLY A 24 2.98 1.18 13.75
N TYR A 25 2.39 0.25 12.99
CA TYR A 25 1.65 0.55 11.75
C TYR A 25 2.50 1.30 10.72
N GLN A 26 3.78 0.99 10.68
CA GLN A 26 4.79 1.74 9.95
C GLN A 26 5.77 0.79 9.28
N SER A 27 6.25 1.18 8.10
CA SER A 27 7.29 0.46 7.38
C SER A 27 8.05 1.48 6.51
N ASN A 28 8.82 1.01 5.55
CA ASN A 28 9.48 1.90 4.60
C ASN A 28 9.34 1.38 3.17
N SER A 29 9.61 2.25 2.21
CA SER A 29 9.42 1.96 0.79
C SER A 29 10.21 0.75 0.30
N SER A 30 11.43 0.56 0.82
CA SER A 30 12.28 -0.57 0.43
C SER A 30 11.71 -1.91 0.95
N LEU A 31 11.34 -1.96 2.22
CA LEU A 31 10.74 -3.17 2.82
C LEU A 31 9.39 -3.49 2.21
N LEU A 32 8.58 -2.49 1.92
CA LEU A 32 7.29 -2.70 1.26
C LEU A 32 7.48 -3.29 -0.13
N ARG A 33 8.44 -2.79 -0.89
CA ARG A 33 8.77 -3.32 -2.21
C ARG A 33 9.20 -4.78 -2.13
N ASP A 34 10.10 -5.11 -1.20
CA ASP A 34 10.58 -6.48 -1.01
C ASP A 34 9.44 -7.43 -0.59
N HIS A 35 8.56 -6.94 0.28
CA HIS A 35 7.41 -7.74 0.71
C HIS A 35 6.45 -8.03 -0.45
N LEU A 36 6.16 -7.03 -1.27
CA LEU A 36 5.30 -7.23 -2.45
C LEU A 36 5.94 -8.19 -3.45
N GLU A 37 7.25 -8.13 -3.62
CA GLU A 37 7.98 -9.04 -4.50
C GLU A 37 7.83 -10.50 -4.05
N ALA A 38 7.81 -10.75 -2.74
CA ALA A 38 7.58 -12.09 -2.20
C ALA A 38 6.21 -12.65 -2.60
N TYR A 39 5.25 -11.79 -2.90
CA TYR A 39 3.93 -12.16 -3.40
C TYR A 39 3.82 -12.03 -4.93
N ALA A 40 4.95 -12.02 -5.62
CA ALA A 40 5.03 -11.91 -7.09
C ALA A 40 4.51 -10.59 -7.65
N LEU A 41 4.48 -9.54 -6.84
CA LEU A 41 4.18 -8.18 -7.30
C LEU A 41 5.50 -7.44 -7.51
N HIS A 42 6.03 -7.52 -8.72
CA HIS A 42 7.35 -6.99 -9.07
C HIS A 42 7.22 -5.52 -9.47
N LEU A 43 7.50 -4.62 -8.53
CA LEU A 43 7.46 -3.19 -8.75
C LEU A 43 8.87 -2.62 -8.73
N SER A 44 9.14 -1.67 -9.63
CA SER A 44 10.37 -0.88 -9.56
C SER A 44 10.31 0.11 -8.39
N ALA A 45 11.44 0.72 -8.05
CA ALA A 45 11.46 1.77 -7.04
C ALA A 45 10.53 2.92 -7.41
N ASP A 46 10.49 3.32 -8.68
CA ASP A 46 9.59 4.39 -9.14
C ASP A 46 8.12 3.97 -9.02
N GLN A 47 7.82 2.73 -9.32
CA GLN A 47 6.44 2.24 -9.23
C GLN A 47 5.95 2.18 -7.78
N ILE A 48 6.77 1.73 -6.84
CA ILE A 48 6.37 1.73 -5.43
C ILE A 48 6.21 3.16 -4.92
N ASN A 49 7.08 4.08 -5.33
CA ASN A 49 6.95 5.49 -4.96
C ASN A 49 5.66 6.09 -5.51
N ALA A 50 5.26 5.72 -6.72
CA ALA A 50 3.99 6.17 -7.31
C ALA A 50 2.79 5.63 -6.54
N VAL A 51 2.83 4.36 -6.12
CA VAL A 51 1.79 3.77 -5.29
C VAL A 51 1.65 4.55 -3.97
N LEU A 52 2.79 4.83 -3.32
CA LEU A 52 2.79 5.55 -2.05
C LEU A 52 2.26 6.98 -2.21
N ALA A 53 2.68 7.69 -3.26
CA ALA A 53 2.20 9.04 -3.53
C ALA A 53 0.69 9.08 -3.72
N TRP A 54 0.14 8.11 -4.44
CA TRP A 54 -1.30 8.00 -4.63
C TRP A 54 -2.03 7.76 -3.30
N LEU A 55 -1.48 6.86 -2.45
CA LEU A 55 -2.06 6.58 -1.14
C LEU A 55 -2.04 7.80 -0.22
N VAL A 56 -0.99 8.61 -0.30
CA VAL A 56 -0.90 9.89 0.43
C VAL A 56 -2.01 10.83 -0.02
N GLU A 57 -2.21 10.97 -1.33
CA GLU A 57 -3.26 11.84 -1.88
C GLU A 57 -4.64 11.43 -1.39
N GLN A 58 -4.88 10.14 -1.22
CA GLN A 58 -6.15 9.63 -0.74
C GLN A 58 -6.30 9.71 0.79
N GLY A 59 -5.28 10.14 1.50
CA GLY A 59 -5.30 10.22 2.95
C GLY A 59 -5.23 8.86 3.65
N LEU A 60 -4.71 7.84 2.96
CA LEU A 60 -4.65 6.48 3.48
C LEU A 60 -3.35 6.19 4.21
N VAL A 61 -2.27 6.91 3.85
CA VAL A 61 -0.97 6.83 4.52
C VAL A 61 -0.38 8.22 4.63
N THR A 62 0.63 8.35 5.50
CA THR A 62 1.54 9.50 5.52
C THR A 62 2.93 9.01 5.24
N THR A 63 3.78 9.85 4.65
CA THR A 63 5.16 9.50 4.35
C THR A 63 6.12 10.58 4.84
N GLU A 64 7.33 10.13 5.19
CA GLU A 64 8.41 11.02 5.57
C GLU A 64 9.69 10.52 4.91
N ALA A 65 10.39 11.39 4.21
CA ALA A 65 11.65 11.04 3.56
C ALA A 65 12.73 10.84 4.62
N LEU A 66 13.46 9.72 4.51
CA LEU A 66 14.57 9.42 5.41
C LEU A 66 15.66 8.75 4.58
N GLY A 67 16.70 9.53 4.24
CA GLY A 67 17.75 9.05 3.34
C GLY A 67 17.17 8.67 1.98
N SER A 68 17.47 7.46 1.52
CA SER A 68 17.00 6.96 0.21
C SER A 68 15.63 6.29 0.27
N VAL A 69 15.01 6.21 1.44
CA VAL A 69 13.71 5.56 1.61
C VAL A 69 12.67 6.54 2.12
N GLN A 70 11.40 6.19 1.99
CA GLN A 70 10.29 6.89 2.62
C GLN A 70 9.77 6.02 3.76
N VAL A 71 9.65 6.61 4.95
CA VAL A 71 8.96 5.96 6.07
C VAL A 71 7.47 6.17 5.88
N VAL A 72 6.70 5.10 5.91
CA VAL A 72 5.27 5.09 5.58
C VAL A 72 4.48 4.66 6.80
N THR A 73 3.52 5.47 7.20
CA THR A 73 2.63 5.17 8.33
C THR A 73 1.19 5.16 7.82
N ILE A 74 0.44 4.10 8.15
CA ILE A 74 -0.96 4.01 7.76
C ILE A 74 -1.82 4.92 8.65
N THR A 75 -2.85 5.55 8.06
CA THR A 75 -3.82 6.34 8.79
C THR A 75 -4.98 5.45 9.24
N GLN A 76 -5.84 5.96 10.13
CA GLN A 76 -7.06 5.23 10.50
C GLN A 76 -7.93 4.95 9.26
N ARG A 77 -8.04 5.92 8.36
CA ARG A 77 -8.76 5.73 7.09
C ARG A 77 -8.15 4.59 6.27
N GLY A 78 -6.81 4.53 6.22
CA GLY A 78 -6.11 3.45 5.52
C GLY A 78 -6.40 2.08 6.14
N MET A 79 -6.43 2.00 7.48
CA MET A 79 -6.78 0.76 8.18
C MET A 79 -8.21 0.32 7.87
N ASP A 80 -9.14 1.26 7.83
CA ASP A 80 -10.54 0.95 7.51
C ASP A 80 -10.67 0.40 6.08
N VAL A 81 -9.93 0.97 5.14
CA VAL A 81 -9.91 0.48 3.75
C VAL A 81 -9.27 -0.91 3.67
N ALA A 82 -8.15 -1.12 4.37
CA ALA A 82 -7.47 -2.42 4.38
C ALA A 82 -8.34 -3.53 4.95
N ARG A 83 -9.20 -3.20 5.90
CA ARG A 83 -10.11 -4.16 6.55
C ARG A 83 -11.47 -4.30 5.86
N GLY A 84 -11.71 -3.51 4.81
CA GLY A 84 -12.99 -3.54 4.09
C GLY A 84 -14.12 -2.77 4.79
N VAL A 85 -13.84 -2.02 5.86
CA VAL A 85 -14.81 -1.19 6.56
C VAL A 85 -15.18 0.03 5.72
N ALA A 86 -14.20 0.57 4.98
CA ALA A 86 -14.40 1.67 4.06
C ALA A 86 -13.92 1.24 2.66
N THR A 87 -14.39 1.95 1.64
CA THR A 87 -14.04 1.67 0.25
C THR A 87 -13.56 2.95 -0.42
N VAL A 88 -12.46 2.85 -1.13
CA VAL A 88 -11.91 3.95 -1.93
C VAL A 88 -11.74 3.45 -3.37
N PRO A 89 -12.34 4.14 -4.37
CA PRO A 89 -12.08 3.79 -5.76
C PRO A 89 -10.58 3.84 -6.06
N GLY A 90 -10.06 2.82 -6.71
CA GLY A 90 -8.63 2.70 -6.98
C GLY A 90 -7.89 1.77 -6.04
N VAL A 91 -8.52 1.31 -4.97
CA VAL A 91 -8.00 0.25 -4.09
C VAL A 91 -8.90 -0.96 -4.23
N ARG A 92 -8.29 -2.13 -4.48
CA ARG A 92 -9.04 -3.38 -4.55
C ARG A 92 -9.70 -3.66 -3.20
N ARG A 93 -10.95 -4.08 -3.21
CA ARG A 93 -11.63 -4.49 -1.98
C ARG A 93 -11.07 -5.83 -1.49
N PRO A 94 -10.84 -5.98 -0.18
CA PRO A 94 -10.45 -7.29 0.36
C PRO A 94 -11.54 -8.32 0.06
N SER A 95 -11.11 -9.52 -0.32
CA SER A 95 -12.04 -10.64 -0.50
C SER A 95 -12.28 -11.33 0.84
N PRO A 96 -13.49 -11.89 1.07
CA PRO A 96 -13.72 -12.68 2.27
C PRO A 96 -12.69 -13.82 2.39
N GLY A 97 -12.12 -13.99 3.56
CA GLY A 97 -11.16 -15.05 3.85
C GLY A 97 -9.71 -14.73 3.50
N GLU A 98 -9.44 -13.53 3.03
CA GLU A 98 -8.06 -13.07 2.83
C GLU A 98 -7.46 -12.54 4.12
#